data_d294b86f42e00fa505b815bfce0951f0
#
_entry.id   d294b86f42e00fa505b815bfce0951f0
#
_cell.length_a   1.000
_cell.length_b   1.000
_cell.length_c   1.000
_cell.angle_alpha   90.00
_cell.angle_beta   90.00
_cell.angle_gamma   90.00
#
_symmetry.space_group_name_H-M   'P 1'
#
loop_
_entity.id
_entity.type
_entity.pdbx_description
1 polymer ?
#
loop_
_entity_poly.entity_id
_entity_poly.type
_entity_poly.pdbx_seq_one_letter_code
_entity_poly.pdbx_strand_id
1 'polypeptide(L)'
;MQNLELYGYGESVASNMARVALAEKNLSYKYNLIYLESKGDHLSKEYKKLNPKNLAPTLVDNGVPIPDSIKIMRHIDSSYPQQGEVLFPNTINVDAFENLLDFVALDENKELGDTLGTTAGGISAQILVKLLCKRPIVSVIWDYLTKHSIKKRVPIFILLRILGKPPKSLSQKMAVMLAKHLLTVEDVLSHQKKFMMGDAYTAIDCCMTSILHRVQEMRFSSVLKSDKLPNLKNYWETVSSRTSYKEGILNYATGEWAPEITALYGNGPNEYDDLVWSEINNSLLKGENK
;
A
#
# COMPACT_ATOMS: atom_id res chain seq x y z
N MET A 1 15.64 -0.74 27.64
CA MET A 1 15.84 -0.22 26.28
C MET A 1 14.71 -0.75 25.42
N GLN A 2 14.10 0.11 24.59
CA GLN A 2 13.08 -0.28 23.65
C GLN A 2 13.68 -1.25 22.61
N ASN A 3 13.07 -2.42 22.41
CA ASN A 3 13.52 -3.41 21.44
C ASN A 3 12.42 -3.64 20.41
N LEU A 4 12.41 -2.78 19.37
CA LEU A 4 11.48 -2.90 18.25
C LEU A 4 12.21 -3.55 17.05
N GLU A 5 11.57 -4.56 16.47
CA GLU A 5 12.01 -5.18 15.22
C GLU A 5 10.85 -5.20 14.22
N LEU A 6 11.05 -4.68 13.03
CA LEU A 6 10.06 -4.73 11.96
C LEU A 6 10.48 -5.71 10.87
N TYR A 7 9.66 -6.70 10.62
CA TYR A 7 9.77 -7.62 9.49
C TYR A 7 8.89 -7.11 8.35
N GLY A 8 9.49 -6.82 7.22
CA GLY A 8 8.77 -6.25 6.09
C GLY A 8 9.50 -6.39 4.76
N TYR A 9 8.79 -6.10 3.68
CA TYR A 9 9.35 -6.03 2.33
C TYR A 9 9.43 -4.58 1.87
N GLY A 10 10.51 -4.20 1.20
CA GLY A 10 10.79 -2.81 0.85
C GLY A 10 9.65 -2.15 0.08
N GLU A 11 9.18 -2.78 -0.97
CA GLU A 11 8.14 -2.28 -1.86
C GLU A 11 6.70 -2.66 -1.43
N SER A 12 6.51 -3.33 -0.29
CA SER A 12 5.15 -3.63 0.20
C SER A 12 4.44 -2.38 0.70
N VAL A 13 3.27 -2.06 0.14
CA VAL A 13 2.44 -0.92 0.57
C VAL A 13 2.12 -0.99 2.06
N ALA A 14 1.73 -2.16 2.57
CA ALA A 14 1.44 -2.34 3.99
C ALA A 14 2.70 -2.16 4.87
N SER A 15 3.88 -2.61 4.38
CA SER A 15 5.14 -2.36 5.09
C SER A 15 5.53 -0.88 5.06
N ASN A 16 5.25 -0.18 3.95
CA ASN A 16 5.42 1.28 3.85
C ASN A 16 4.55 2.00 4.90
N MET A 17 3.27 1.64 5.02
CA MET A 17 2.35 2.20 6.02
C MET A 17 2.92 2.09 7.44
N ALA A 18 3.39 0.92 7.82
CA ALA A 18 3.99 0.70 9.14
C ALA A 18 5.27 1.50 9.35
N ARG A 19 6.16 1.58 8.33
CA ARG A 19 7.42 2.33 8.43
C ARG A 19 7.19 3.84 8.47
N VAL A 20 6.25 4.37 7.68
CA VAL A 20 5.87 5.78 7.73
C VAL A 20 5.34 6.13 9.11
N ALA A 21 4.47 5.29 9.68
CA ALA A 21 3.94 5.49 11.02
C ALA A 21 5.04 5.45 12.10
N LEU A 22 5.98 4.50 12.01
CA LEU A 22 7.13 4.44 12.92
C LEU A 22 8.02 5.70 12.83
N ALA A 23 8.23 6.22 11.62
CA ALA A 23 8.96 7.46 11.40
C ALA A 23 8.22 8.68 11.97
N GLU A 24 6.89 8.81 11.76
CA GLU A 24 6.08 9.88 12.35
C GLU A 24 6.05 9.82 13.88
N LYS A 25 6.15 8.63 14.46
CA LYS A 25 6.29 8.43 15.91
C LYS A 25 7.72 8.63 16.42
N ASN A 26 8.70 8.92 15.56
CA ASN A 26 10.12 9.01 15.91
C ASN A 26 10.64 7.74 16.62
N LEU A 27 10.16 6.57 16.22
CA LEU A 27 10.52 5.27 16.82
C LEU A 27 11.63 4.61 16.02
N SER A 28 12.76 4.35 16.69
CA SER A 28 13.85 3.55 16.11
C SER A 28 13.56 2.07 16.22
N TYR A 29 13.88 1.31 15.18
CA TYR A 29 13.67 -0.14 15.13
C TYR A 29 14.75 -0.84 14.30
N LYS A 30 14.96 -2.12 14.56
CA LYS A 30 15.74 -2.99 13.68
C LYS A 30 14.86 -3.46 12.53
N TYR A 31 15.32 -3.26 11.29
CA TYR A 31 14.61 -3.74 10.11
C TYR A 31 15.10 -5.12 9.68
N ASN A 32 14.18 -6.06 9.56
CA ASN A 32 14.42 -7.41 9.07
C ASN A 32 13.73 -7.56 7.70
N LEU A 33 14.51 -7.44 6.62
CA LEU A 33 13.99 -7.59 5.26
C LEU A 33 13.53 -9.02 5.00
N ILE A 34 12.31 -9.18 4.51
CA ILE A 34 11.75 -10.44 4.04
C ILE A 34 11.28 -10.29 2.60
N TYR A 35 11.78 -11.12 1.70
CA TYR A 35 11.33 -11.12 0.31
C TYR A 35 10.03 -11.93 0.17
N LEU A 36 9.06 -11.35 -0.52
CA LEU A 36 7.75 -11.99 -0.71
C LEU A 36 7.75 -12.92 -1.94
N GLU A 37 7.26 -12.45 -3.07
CA GLU A 37 7.02 -13.27 -4.25
C GLU A 37 8.30 -13.81 -4.88
N SER A 38 9.39 -13.05 -4.86
CA SER A 38 10.66 -13.42 -5.51
C SER A 38 11.41 -14.56 -4.81
N LYS A 39 11.33 -14.65 -3.47
CA LYS A 39 12.02 -15.69 -2.68
C LYS A 39 11.07 -16.53 -1.82
N GLY A 40 9.95 -15.94 -1.35
CA GLY A 40 8.98 -16.65 -0.49
C GLY A 40 9.40 -16.76 0.97
N ASP A 41 10.23 -15.81 1.48
CA ASP A 41 10.70 -15.82 2.88
C ASP A 41 9.54 -15.78 3.88
N HIS A 42 8.44 -15.06 3.52
CA HIS A 42 7.22 -15.01 4.31
C HIS A 42 6.54 -16.38 4.51
N LEU A 43 6.86 -17.38 3.68
CA LEU A 43 6.35 -18.75 3.78
C LEU A 43 7.22 -19.65 4.64
N SER A 44 8.31 -19.13 5.24
CA SER A 44 9.17 -19.89 6.13
C SER A 44 8.46 -20.27 7.43
N LYS A 45 8.91 -21.36 8.07
CA LYS A 45 8.38 -21.80 9.37
C LYS A 45 8.70 -20.78 10.47
N GLU A 46 9.84 -20.13 10.37
CA GLU A 46 10.31 -19.11 11.30
C GLU A 46 9.41 -17.87 11.25
N TYR A 47 9.14 -17.34 10.07
CA TYR A 47 8.27 -16.19 9.92
C TYR A 47 6.81 -16.50 10.27
N LYS A 48 6.34 -17.73 9.98
CA LYS A 48 4.99 -18.17 10.34
C LYS A 48 4.73 -18.15 11.85
N LYS A 49 5.76 -18.31 12.69
CA LYS A 49 5.63 -18.16 14.16
C LYS A 49 5.33 -16.72 14.57
N LEU A 50 5.87 -15.75 13.83
CA LEU A 50 5.63 -14.32 14.05
C LEU A 50 4.29 -13.88 13.46
N ASN A 51 3.97 -14.38 12.26
CA ASN A 51 2.72 -14.05 11.56
C ASN A 51 2.08 -15.31 10.97
N PRO A 52 1.09 -15.90 11.65
CA PRO A 52 0.42 -17.11 11.17
C PRO A 52 -0.28 -16.96 9.82
N LYS A 53 -0.59 -15.72 9.38
CA LYS A 53 -1.17 -15.45 8.05
C LYS A 53 -0.14 -15.42 6.93
N ASN A 54 1.15 -15.43 7.24
CA ASN A 54 2.25 -15.29 6.27
C ASN A 54 2.18 -13.97 5.45
N LEU A 55 1.71 -12.89 6.06
CA LEU A 55 1.66 -11.56 5.45
C LEU A 55 2.72 -10.63 6.05
N ALA A 56 3.10 -9.60 5.32
CA ALA A 56 3.96 -8.51 5.80
C ALA A 56 3.14 -7.22 5.89
N PRO A 57 3.45 -6.33 6.84
CA PRO A 57 4.50 -6.39 7.85
C PRO A 57 4.14 -7.15 9.14
N THR A 58 5.17 -7.38 9.99
CA THR A 58 5.00 -7.76 11.39
C THR A 58 5.99 -6.98 12.24
N LEU A 59 5.50 -6.24 13.24
CA LEU A 59 6.33 -5.62 14.27
C LEU A 59 6.51 -6.62 15.42
N VAL A 60 7.70 -6.68 15.98
CA VAL A 60 7.97 -7.37 17.24
C VAL A 60 8.37 -6.32 18.26
N ASP A 61 7.57 -6.15 19.30
CA ASP A 61 7.84 -5.23 20.41
C ASP A 61 8.16 -6.03 21.66
N ASN A 62 9.40 -5.93 22.14
CA ASN A 62 9.89 -6.67 23.31
C ASN A 62 9.56 -8.18 23.25
N GLY A 63 9.69 -8.78 22.07
CA GLY A 63 9.42 -10.22 21.81
C GLY A 63 7.96 -10.55 21.48
N VAL A 64 7.03 -9.60 21.53
CA VAL A 64 5.61 -9.80 21.21
C VAL A 64 5.35 -9.44 19.74
N PRO A 65 4.92 -10.37 18.88
CA PRO A 65 4.64 -10.09 17.49
C PRO A 65 3.26 -9.43 17.30
N ILE A 66 3.25 -8.36 16.52
CA ILE A 66 2.07 -7.57 16.13
C ILE A 66 1.99 -7.59 14.61
N PRO A 67 1.21 -8.49 14.00
CA PRO A 67 0.99 -8.52 12.56
C PRO A 67 -0.04 -7.49 12.12
N ASP A 68 0.01 -7.07 10.84
CA ASP A 68 -0.89 -6.13 10.20
C ASP A 68 -0.53 -4.65 10.44
N SER A 69 -0.53 -3.86 9.34
CA SER A 69 -0.09 -2.45 9.38
C SER A 69 -0.96 -1.57 10.27
N ILE A 70 -2.29 -1.75 10.26
CA ILE A 70 -3.20 -0.95 11.08
C ILE A 70 -3.04 -1.31 12.57
N LYS A 71 -2.91 -2.61 12.87
CA LYS A 71 -2.65 -3.04 14.26
C LYS A 71 -1.31 -2.53 14.77
N ILE A 72 -0.28 -2.51 13.91
CA ILE A 72 1.02 -1.92 14.24
C ILE A 72 0.85 -0.43 14.57
N MET A 73 0.15 0.33 13.71
CA MET A 73 -0.08 1.76 13.94
C MET A 73 -0.84 2.02 15.25
N ARG A 74 -1.91 1.26 15.53
CA ARG A 74 -2.64 1.38 16.81
C ARG A 74 -1.77 1.03 18.01
N HIS A 75 -0.97 -0.03 17.89
CA HIS A 75 -0.07 -0.45 18.97
C HIS A 75 0.98 0.63 19.29
N ILE A 76 1.69 1.14 18.27
CA ILE A 76 2.73 2.14 18.51
C ILE A 76 2.15 3.46 19.00
N ASP A 77 0.95 3.85 18.57
CA ASP A 77 0.31 5.07 19.04
C ASP A 77 -0.10 4.97 20.52
N SER A 78 -0.69 3.86 20.91
CA SER A 78 -1.11 3.62 22.30
C SER A 78 0.04 3.33 23.25
N SER A 79 1.08 2.60 22.78
CA SER A 79 2.22 2.20 23.65
C SER A 79 3.26 3.32 23.79
N TYR A 80 3.32 4.24 22.83
CA TYR A 80 4.28 5.34 22.79
C TYR A 80 3.59 6.70 22.61
N PRO A 81 2.64 7.09 23.50
CA PRO A 81 1.78 8.27 23.31
C PRO A 81 2.53 9.61 23.38
N GLN A 82 3.72 9.62 23.99
CA GLN A 82 4.53 10.84 24.14
C GLN A 82 5.53 11.03 22.98
N GLN A 83 5.55 10.16 21.99
CA GLN A 83 6.50 10.21 20.87
C GLN A 83 5.80 10.59 19.57
N GLY A 84 6.34 11.58 18.88
CA GLY A 84 5.93 12.00 17.54
C GLY A 84 4.46 12.40 17.41
N GLU A 85 3.89 12.18 16.23
CA GLU A 85 2.50 12.51 15.90
C GLU A 85 1.49 11.58 16.60
N VAL A 86 0.29 12.10 16.90
CA VAL A 86 -0.83 11.29 17.38
C VAL A 86 -1.56 10.72 16.17
N LEU A 87 -1.42 9.40 15.96
CA LEU A 87 -1.96 8.76 14.75
C LEU A 87 -3.46 8.48 14.83
N PHE A 88 -4.01 8.32 16.03
CA PHE A 88 -5.44 8.07 16.30
C PHE A 88 -5.99 9.09 17.31
N PRO A 89 -6.18 10.37 16.90
CA PRO A 89 -6.56 11.44 17.80
C PRO A 89 -8.02 11.31 18.27
N ASN A 90 -8.25 11.44 19.57
CA ASN A 90 -9.58 11.37 20.19
C ASN A 90 -10.49 12.57 19.88
N THR A 91 -9.95 13.62 19.23
CA THR A 91 -10.67 14.87 18.91
C THR A 91 -11.41 14.81 17.57
N ILE A 92 -11.24 13.75 16.80
CA ILE A 92 -11.85 13.55 15.48
C ILE A 92 -13.10 12.68 15.63
N ASN A 93 -14.09 12.88 14.73
CA ASN A 93 -15.26 12.01 14.65
C ASN A 93 -14.80 10.57 14.36
N VAL A 94 -15.04 9.67 15.31
CA VAL A 94 -14.54 8.28 15.27
C VAL A 94 -15.10 7.52 14.08
N ASP A 95 -16.40 7.65 13.79
CA ASP A 95 -17.04 6.91 12.70
C ASP A 95 -16.50 7.36 11.34
N ALA A 96 -16.35 8.67 11.15
CA ALA A 96 -15.76 9.22 9.92
C ALA A 96 -14.29 8.77 9.74
N PHE A 97 -13.53 8.74 10.84
CA PHE A 97 -12.14 8.28 10.85
C PHE A 97 -12.04 6.79 10.48
N GLU A 98 -12.82 5.92 11.13
CA GLU A 98 -12.79 4.48 10.89
C GLU A 98 -13.26 4.15 9.46
N ASN A 99 -14.29 4.82 8.94
CA ASN A 99 -14.75 4.65 7.55
C ASN A 99 -13.66 5.03 6.55
N LEU A 100 -12.95 6.13 6.77
CA LEU A 100 -11.89 6.57 5.88
C LEU A 100 -10.64 5.69 6.02
N LEU A 101 -10.31 5.25 7.24
CA LEU A 101 -9.23 4.29 7.48
C LEU A 101 -9.52 2.95 6.77
N ASP A 102 -10.76 2.46 6.86
CA ASP A 102 -11.21 1.25 6.16
C ASP A 102 -11.14 1.37 4.63
N PHE A 103 -11.36 2.56 4.09
CA PHE A 103 -11.22 2.86 2.66
C PHE A 103 -9.76 2.83 2.18
N VAL A 104 -8.81 3.26 3.02
CA VAL A 104 -7.39 3.33 2.64
C VAL A 104 -6.57 2.12 3.11
N ALA A 105 -7.06 1.32 4.05
CA ALA A 105 -6.36 0.14 4.54
C ALA A 105 -6.30 -0.99 3.51
N LEU A 106 -5.21 -1.80 3.57
CA LEU A 106 -5.14 -3.07 2.86
C LEU A 106 -5.78 -4.16 3.72
N ASP A 107 -7.01 -4.53 3.42
CA ASP A 107 -7.72 -5.62 4.08
C ASP A 107 -7.73 -6.87 3.20
N GLU A 108 -7.20 -7.99 3.72
CA GLU A 108 -7.19 -9.27 3.03
C GLU A 108 -8.58 -9.92 2.86
N ASN A 109 -9.59 -9.42 3.55
CA ASN A 109 -10.97 -9.92 3.45
C ASN A 109 -11.77 -9.23 2.36
N LYS A 110 -11.33 -8.08 1.87
CA LYS A 110 -11.97 -7.34 0.77
C LYS A 110 -11.46 -7.79 -0.59
N GLU A 111 -12.30 -7.62 -1.61
CA GLU A 111 -11.91 -7.91 -2.98
C GLU A 111 -11.00 -6.81 -3.55
N LEU A 112 -10.21 -7.16 -4.58
CA LEU A 112 -9.39 -6.18 -5.29
C LEU A 112 -10.27 -5.15 -6.00
N GLY A 113 -10.05 -3.90 -5.67
CA GLY A 113 -10.77 -2.76 -6.22
C GLY A 113 -11.95 -2.26 -5.38
N ASP A 114 -12.31 -2.93 -4.27
CA ASP A 114 -13.41 -2.46 -3.41
C ASP A 114 -13.05 -1.17 -2.66
N THR A 115 -11.77 -1.01 -2.33
CA THR A 115 -11.24 0.17 -1.62
C THR A 115 -9.98 0.67 -2.30
N LEU A 116 -9.57 1.90 -1.97
CA LEU A 116 -8.33 2.46 -2.49
C LEU A 116 -7.12 1.61 -2.06
N GLY A 117 -7.10 1.12 -0.80
CA GLY A 117 -6.05 0.23 -0.32
C GLY A 117 -5.95 -1.05 -1.15
N THR A 118 -7.07 -1.74 -1.41
CA THR A 118 -7.08 -2.97 -2.23
C THR A 118 -6.78 -2.69 -3.71
N THR A 119 -7.14 -1.51 -4.22
CA THR A 119 -6.78 -1.05 -5.57
C THR A 119 -5.28 -0.86 -5.71
N ALA A 120 -4.60 -0.29 -4.70
CA ALA A 120 -3.14 -0.16 -4.69
C ALA A 120 -2.41 -1.52 -4.79
N GLY A 121 -2.96 -2.55 -4.14
CA GLY A 121 -2.52 -3.93 -4.35
C GLY A 121 -2.75 -4.42 -5.78
N GLY A 122 -3.93 -4.14 -6.32
CA GLY A 122 -4.35 -4.60 -7.64
C GLY A 122 -3.56 -3.99 -8.81
N ILE A 123 -3.25 -2.69 -8.77
CA ILE A 123 -2.40 -2.04 -9.81
C ILE A 123 -0.96 -2.57 -9.81
N SER A 124 -0.54 -3.21 -8.72
CA SER A 124 0.79 -3.84 -8.60
C SER A 124 0.86 -5.24 -9.21
N ALA A 125 -0.26 -5.82 -9.60
CA ALA A 125 -0.36 -7.24 -9.97
C ALA A 125 0.62 -7.66 -11.08
N GLN A 126 0.92 -6.78 -12.05
CA GLN A 126 1.87 -7.09 -13.12
C GLN A 126 3.28 -7.31 -12.57
N ILE A 127 3.76 -6.45 -11.67
CA ILE A 127 5.08 -6.58 -11.06
C ILE A 127 5.13 -7.81 -10.14
N LEU A 128 4.09 -8.02 -9.33
CA LEU A 128 4.02 -9.18 -8.44
C LEU A 128 4.12 -10.49 -9.21
N VAL A 129 3.45 -10.59 -10.37
CA VAL A 129 3.55 -11.77 -11.24
C VAL A 129 4.96 -11.93 -11.81
N LYS A 130 5.61 -10.84 -12.23
CA LYS A 130 7.01 -10.88 -12.71
C LYS A 130 7.94 -11.41 -11.64
N LEU A 131 7.83 -10.92 -10.42
CA LEU A 131 8.63 -11.41 -9.29
C LEU A 131 8.34 -12.88 -8.98
N LEU A 132 7.08 -13.29 -8.98
CA LEU A 132 6.68 -14.66 -8.78
C LEU A 132 7.26 -15.58 -9.88
N CYS A 133 7.39 -15.08 -11.11
CA CYS A 133 8.00 -15.79 -12.22
C CYS A 133 9.51 -15.98 -12.13
N LYS A 134 10.21 -15.27 -11.23
CA LYS A 134 11.63 -15.51 -10.94
C LYS A 134 11.87 -16.85 -10.24
N ARG A 135 10.82 -17.42 -9.62
CA ARG A 135 10.90 -18.73 -8.95
C ARG A 135 10.52 -19.88 -9.89
N PRO A 136 11.15 -21.08 -9.74
CA PRO A 136 10.72 -22.28 -10.45
C PRO A 136 9.24 -22.58 -10.17
N ILE A 137 8.46 -22.89 -11.21
CA ILE A 137 7.01 -23.09 -11.09
C ILE A 137 6.64 -24.20 -10.07
N VAL A 138 7.40 -25.28 -10.05
CA VAL A 138 7.20 -26.39 -9.12
C VAL A 138 7.36 -25.93 -7.66
N SER A 139 8.38 -25.10 -7.39
CA SER A 139 8.60 -24.52 -6.07
C SER A 139 7.45 -23.61 -5.64
N VAL A 140 6.96 -22.76 -6.55
CA VAL A 140 5.81 -21.88 -6.26
C VAL A 140 4.56 -22.70 -5.94
N ILE A 141 4.22 -23.67 -6.79
CA ILE A 141 3.04 -24.54 -6.56
C ILE A 141 3.16 -25.25 -5.20
N TRP A 142 4.30 -25.87 -4.93
CA TRP A 142 4.53 -26.56 -3.68
C TRP A 142 4.39 -25.65 -2.46
N ASP A 143 5.07 -24.51 -2.47
CA ASP A 143 5.07 -23.58 -1.35
C ASP A 143 3.67 -23.00 -1.09
N TYR A 144 2.96 -22.60 -2.14
CA TYR A 144 1.61 -22.05 -1.98
C TYR A 144 0.59 -23.10 -1.53
N LEU A 145 0.65 -24.31 -2.04
CA LEU A 145 -0.25 -25.39 -1.61
C LEU A 145 0.01 -25.82 -0.15
N THR A 146 1.28 -25.93 0.25
CA THR A 146 1.65 -26.52 1.53
C THR A 146 1.85 -25.49 2.64
N LYS A 147 2.40 -24.31 2.34
CA LYS A 147 2.85 -23.34 3.34
C LYS A 147 1.94 -22.11 3.44
N HIS A 148 1.30 -21.66 2.33
CA HIS A 148 0.50 -20.44 2.34
C HIS A 148 -0.75 -20.58 3.21
N SER A 149 -0.95 -19.64 4.15
CA SER A 149 -2.01 -19.74 5.15
C SER A 149 -3.39 -19.40 4.61
N ILE A 150 -3.49 -18.43 3.68
CA ILE A 150 -4.76 -17.97 3.10
C ILE A 150 -5.10 -18.84 1.87
N LYS A 151 -5.76 -19.96 2.11
CA LYS A 151 -6.01 -20.98 1.09
C LYS A 151 -6.82 -20.49 -0.11
N LYS A 152 -7.74 -19.53 0.07
CA LYS A 152 -8.52 -18.91 -1.02
C LYS A 152 -7.66 -18.17 -2.06
N ARG A 153 -6.45 -17.73 -1.69
CA ARG A 153 -5.52 -17.03 -2.60
C ARG A 153 -4.63 -17.98 -3.41
N VAL A 154 -4.46 -19.22 -2.95
CA VAL A 154 -3.54 -20.18 -3.58
C VAL A 154 -3.84 -20.43 -5.06
N PRO A 155 -5.10 -20.70 -5.49
CA PRO A 155 -5.42 -20.92 -6.91
C PRO A 155 -5.07 -19.70 -7.77
N ILE A 156 -5.29 -18.49 -7.22
CA ILE A 156 -5.01 -17.23 -7.94
C ILE A 156 -3.50 -17.10 -8.19
N PHE A 157 -2.67 -17.30 -7.19
CA PHE A 157 -1.21 -17.20 -7.34
C PHE A 157 -0.66 -18.25 -8.30
N ILE A 158 -1.17 -19.49 -8.24
CA ILE A 158 -0.77 -20.56 -9.17
C ILE A 158 -1.18 -20.19 -10.60
N LEU A 159 -2.42 -19.73 -10.81
CA LEU A 159 -2.90 -19.29 -12.11
C LEU A 159 -2.05 -18.12 -12.67
N LEU A 160 -1.80 -17.10 -11.86
CA LEU A 160 -0.98 -15.96 -12.26
C LEU A 160 0.45 -16.40 -12.61
N ARG A 161 1.02 -17.35 -11.86
CA ARG A 161 2.34 -17.91 -12.15
C ARG A 161 2.37 -18.69 -13.48
N ILE A 162 1.30 -19.41 -13.81
CA ILE A 162 1.17 -20.14 -15.07
C ILE A 162 1.01 -19.18 -16.25
N LEU A 163 0.15 -18.16 -16.09
CA LEU A 163 -0.12 -17.17 -17.15
C LEU A 163 1.05 -16.21 -17.39
N GLY A 164 1.92 -16.00 -16.40
CA GLY A 164 3.03 -15.05 -16.45
C GLY A 164 2.63 -13.57 -16.50
N LYS A 165 1.34 -13.29 -16.41
CA LYS A 165 0.75 -11.94 -16.37
C LYS A 165 -0.67 -11.99 -15.78
N PRO A 166 -1.18 -10.89 -15.20
CA PRO A 166 -2.56 -10.81 -14.80
C PRO A 166 -3.49 -10.77 -16.02
N PRO A 167 -4.75 -11.23 -15.88
CA PRO A 167 -5.78 -11.05 -16.91
C PRO A 167 -5.96 -9.56 -17.26
N LYS A 168 -6.08 -9.23 -18.54
CA LYS A 168 -6.28 -7.84 -18.99
C LYS A 168 -7.50 -7.18 -18.35
N SER A 169 -8.59 -7.94 -18.20
CA SER A 169 -9.82 -7.47 -17.52
C SER A 169 -9.58 -7.03 -16.07
N LEU A 170 -8.70 -7.74 -15.35
CA LEU A 170 -8.32 -7.35 -13.98
C LEU A 170 -7.56 -6.01 -14.00
N SER A 171 -6.55 -5.87 -14.85
CA SER A 171 -5.77 -4.63 -14.95
C SER A 171 -6.63 -3.43 -15.34
N GLN A 172 -7.56 -3.62 -16.29
CA GLN A 172 -8.53 -2.59 -16.69
C GLN A 172 -9.48 -2.24 -15.52
N LYS A 173 -10.04 -3.23 -14.82
CA LYS A 173 -10.86 -3.00 -13.62
C LYS A 173 -10.09 -2.17 -12.60
N MET A 174 -8.82 -2.49 -12.34
CA MET A 174 -8.01 -1.76 -11.36
C MET A 174 -7.76 -0.32 -11.78
N ALA A 175 -7.52 -0.03 -13.06
CA ALA A 175 -7.35 1.34 -13.57
C ALA A 175 -8.64 2.15 -13.41
N VAL A 176 -9.81 1.59 -13.76
CA VAL A 176 -11.11 2.25 -13.55
C VAL A 176 -11.38 2.51 -12.07
N MET A 177 -11.11 1.53 -11.20
CA MET A 177 -11.30 1.71 -9.75
C MET A 177 -10.33 2.72 -9.17
N LEU A 178 -9.07 2.76 -9.64
CA LEU A 178 -8.12 3.80 -9.26
C LEU A 178 -8.67 5.21 -9.55
N ALA A 179 -9.16 5.44 -10.77
CA ALA A 179 -9.75 6.71 -11.15
C ALA A 179 -10.89 7.14 -10.21
N LYS A 180 -11.84 6.22 -9.96
CA LYS A 180 -12.99 6.47 -9.06
C LYS A 180 -12.56 6.80 -7.63
N HIS A 181 -11.62 6.02 -7.09
CA HIS A 181 -11.13 6.24 -5.73
C HIS A 181 -10.32 7.53 -5.60
N LEU A 182 -9.52 7.91 -6.61
CA LEU A 182 -8.80 9.18 -6.60
C LEU A 182 -9.77 10.39 -6.67
N LEU A 183 -10.89 10.28 -7.40
CA LEU A 183 -11.95 11.29 -7.37
C LEU A 183 -12.61 11.40 -5.99
N THR A 184 -12.85 10.26 -5.30
CA THR A 184 -13.33 10.28 -3.92
C THR A 184 -12.32 10.97 -2.99
N VAL A 185 -11.01 10.72 -3.17
CA VAL A 185 -9.96 11.39 -2.38
C VAL A 185 -9.94 12.90 -2.68
N GLU A 186 -10.04 13.30 -3.95
CA GLU A 186 -10.12 14.72 -4.35
C GLU A 186 -11.30 15.42 -3.66
N ASP A 187 -12.47 14.77 -3.65
CA ASP A 187 -13.67 15.30 -2.98
C ASP A 187 -13.46 15.42 -1.46
N VAL A 188 -12.96 14.39 -0.79
CA VAL A 188 -12.63 14.46 0.65
C VAL A 188 -11.67 15.60 0.94
N LEU A 189 -10.59 15.72 0.18
CA LEU A 189 -9.57 16.76 0.38
C LEU A 189 -10.10 18.17 0.10
N SER A 190 -11.09 18.32 -0.78
CA SER A 190 -11.71 19.64 -1.06
C SER A 190 -12.40 20.25 0.17
N HIS A 191 -12.81 19.41 1.13
CA HIS A 191 -13.45 19.79 2.39
C HIS A 191 -12.47 19.85 3.57
N GLN A 192 -11.18 19.53 3.36
CA GLN A 192 -10.15 19.52 4.38
C GLN A 192 -9.12 20.63 4.16
N LYS A 193 -8.37 20.94 5.22
CA LYS A 193 -7.36 22.03 5.13
C LYS A 193 -6.01 21.53 4.63
N LYS A 194 -5.49 20.45 5.23
CA LYS A 194 -4.11 20.02 4.97
C LYS A 194 -3.97 18.52 4.78
N PHE A 195 -4.62 17.72 5.62
CA PHE A 195 -4.54 16.27 5.63
C PHE A 195 -5.94 15.64 5.51
N MET A 196 -6.01 14.33 5.40
CA MET A 196 -7.27 13.62 5.15
C MET A 196 -8.36 13.86 6.21
N MET A 197 -7.98 14.26 7.43
CA MET A 197 -8.91 14.54 8.53
C MET A 197 -8.69 15.93 9.17
N GLY A 198 -8.18 16.90 8.41
CA GLY A 198 -7.98 18.28 8.88
C GLY A 198 -6.51 18.70 8.92
N ASP A 199 -6.06 19.27 10.04
CA ASP A 199 -4.72 19.84 10.15
C ASP A 199 -3.68 18.87 10.72
N ALA A 200 -4.10 17.75 11.33
CA ALA A 200 -3.21 16.76 11.93
C ALA A 200 -2.91 15.60 10.95
N TYR A 201 -1.65 15.20 10.88
CA TYR A 201 -1.22 14.00 10.16
C TYR A 201 -1.57 12.76 10.99
N THR A 202 -2.30 11.82 10.41
CA THR A 202 -2.88 10.67 11.11
C THR A 202 -2.49 9.32 10.47
N ALA A 203 -2.97 8.22 11.05
CA ALA A 203 -2.83 6.88 10.47
C ALA A 203 -3.39 6.78 9.04
N ILE A 204 -4.45 7.55 8.72
CA ILE A 204 -5.01 7.63 7.38
C ILE A 204 -3.98 8.21 6.40
N ASP A 205 -3.25 9.24 6.82
CA ASP A 205 -2.23 9.87 5.99
C ASP A 205 -0.99 8.99 5.81
N CYS A 206 -0.65 8.15 6.81
CA CYS A 206 0.37 7.10 6.66
C CYS A 206 -0.01 6.11 5.56
N CYS A 207 -1.28 5.70 5.52
CA CYS A 207 -1.82 4.83 4.47
C CYS A 207 -1.80 5.54 3.11
N MET A 208 -2.32 6.77 3.04
CA MET A 208 -2.39 7.55 1.81
C MET A 208 -1.02 7.83 1.22
N THR A 209 -0.04 8.24 2.03
CA THR A 209 1.35 8.44 1.58
C THR A 209 1.90 7.20 0.90
N SER A 210 1.66 6.02 1.48
CA SER A 210 2.11 4.73 0.95
C SER A 210 1.39 4.34 -0.34
N ILE A 211 0.09 4.63 -0.43
CA ILE A 211 -0.73 4.35 -1.62
C ILE A 211 -0.35 5.28 -2.76
N LEU A 212 -0.22 6.59 -2.52
CA LEU A 212 0.13 7.55 -3.57
C LEU A 212 1.57 7.32 -4.08
N HIS A 213 2.48 6.89 -3.19
CA HIS A 213 3.78 6.39 -3.63
C HIS A 213 3.63 5.21 -4.62
N ARG A 214 2.75 4.25 -4.33
CA ARG A 214 2.47 3.13 -5.23
C ARG A 214 1.86 3.59 -6.57
N VAL A 215 0.96 4.56 -6.55
CA VAL A 215 0.39 5.17 -7.78
C VAL A 215 1.51 5.78 -8.64
N GLN A 216 2.43 6.52 -8.01
CA GLN A 216 3.60 7.08 -8.70
C GLN A 216 4.53 5.99 -9.23
N GLU A 217 4.85 5.00 -8.41
CA GLU A 217 5.75 3.89 -8.75
C GLU A 217 5.21 3.06 -9.94
N MET A 218 3.88 2.85 -9.97
CA MET A 218 3.21 2.14 -11.08
C MET A 218 3.00 3.02 -12.31
N ARG A 219 3.66 4.16 -12.42
CA ARG A 219 3.65 5.06 -13.57
C ARG A 219 2.29 5.72 -13.87
N PHE A 220 1.45 5.91 -12.85
CA PHE A 220 0.24 6.76 -12.88
C PHE A 220 0.52 8.16 -12.33
N SER A 221 1.76 8.63 -12.36
CA SER A 221 2.16 9.90 -11.72
C SER A 221 1.54 11.14 -12.37
N SER A 222 1.00 11.04 -13.58
CA SER A 222 0.28 12.10 -14.27
C SER A 222 -0.90 12.64 -13.45
N VAL A 223 -1.65 11.75 -12.78
CA VAL A 223 -2.80 12.13 -11.95
C VAL A 223 -2.41 12.89 -10.68
N LEU A 224 -1.21 12.61 -10.14
CA LEU A 224 -0.70 13.28 -8.93
C LEU A 224 -0.12 14.68 -9.20
N LYS A 225 -0.01 15.08 -10.47
CA LYS A 225 0.59 16.36 -10.90
C LYS A 225 -0.40 17.24 -11.67
N SER A 226 -1.63 16.80 -11.81
CA SER A 226 -2.62 17.44 -12.66
C SER A 226 -3.39 18.54 -11.93
N ASP A 227 -3.57 19.68 -12.59
CA ASP A 227 -4.43 20.75 -12.12
C ASP A 227 -5.93 20.41 -12.20
N LYS A 228 -6.31 19.27 -12.78
CA LYS A 228 -7.68 18.74 -12.73
C LYS A 228 -8.04 18.10 -11.39
N LEU A 229 -7.05 17.74 -10.60
CA LEU A 229 -7.18 17.21 -9.24
C LEU A 229 -6.31 18.04 -8.28
N PRO A 230 -6.63 19.34 -8.09
CA PRO A 230 -5.74 20.28 -7.40
C PRO A 230 -5.53 19.94 -5.93
N ASN A 231 -6.54 19.40 -5.24
CA ASN A 231 -6.43 19.04 -3.83
C ASN A 231 -5.55 17.79 -3.65
N LEU A 232 -5.71 16.78 -4.50
CA LEU A 232 -4.86 15.59 -4.52
C LEU A 232 -3.39 15.94 -4.86
N LYS A 233 -3.18 16.84 -5.84
CA LYS A 233 -1.84 17.34 -6.19
C LYS A 233 -1.17 18.01 -4.99
N ASN A 234 -1.83 18.99 -4.38
CA ASN A 234 -1.30 19.72 -3.23
C ASN A 234 -1.05 18.79 -2.03
N TYR A 235 -1.96 17.86 -1.81
CA TYR A 235 -1.82 16.83 -0.76
C TYR A 235 -0.59 15.95 -1.02
N TRP A 236 -0.42 15.45 -2.26
CA TRP A 236 0.74 14.64 -2.61
C TRP A 236 2.07 15.40 -2.42
N GLU A 237 2.14 16.64 -2.86
CA GLU A 237 3.30 17.51 -2.64
C GLU A 237 3.60 17.65 -1.14
N THR A 238 2.55 17.83 -0.32
CA THR A 238 2.67 17.95 1.13
C THR A 238 3.21 16.69 1.78
N VAL A 239 2.57 15.53 1.54
CA VAL A 239 2.96 14.27 2.22
C VAL A 239 4.27 13.71 1.70
N SER A 240 4.59 13.88 0.41
CA SER A 240 5.86 13.43 -0.18
C SER A 240 7.06 14.29 0.22
N SER A 241 6.84 15.52 0.74
CA SER A 241 7.91 16.37 1.28
C SER A 241 8.26 16.07 2.74
N ARG A 242 7.47 15.25 3.45
CA ARG A 242 7.73 14.89 4.84
C ARG A 242 8.96 13.99 4.98
N THR A 243 9.69 14.15 6.08
CA THR A 243 10.84 13.32 6.41
C THR A 243 10.47 11.82 6.47
N SER A 244 9.29 11.52 6.99
CA SER A 244 8.74 10.16 7.10
C SER A 244 8.55 9.47 5.74
N TYR A 245 8.29 10.19 4.66
CA TYR A 245 8.24 9.63 3.32
C TYR A 245 9.61 9.08 2.89
N LYS A 246 10.68 9.83 3.10
CA LYS A 246 12.04 9.37 2.82
C LYS A 246 12.43 8.22 3.75
N GLU A 247 12.24 8.40 5.05
CA GLU A 247 12.67 7.45 6.08
C GLU A 247 11.82 6.18 6.11
N GLY A 248 10.53 6.26 5.80
CA GLY A 248 9.63 5.10 5.80
C GLY A 248 9.55 4.36 4.46
N ILE A 249 9.83 5.03 3.34
CA ILE A 249 9.63 4.46 2.00
C ILE A 249 10.92 4.45 1.18
N LEU A 250 11.49 5.63 0.86
CA LEU A 250 12.54 5.70 -0.15
C LEU A 250 13.83 4.99 0.28
N ASN A 251 14.15 4.97 1.57
CA ASN A 251 15.33 4.31 2.11
C ASN A 251 15.24 2.76 2.10
N TYR A 252 14.10 2.18 1.76
CA TYR A 252 13.84 0.73 1.86
C TYR A 252 13.65 0.02 0.52
N ALA A 253 13.75 0.72 -0.60
CA ALA A 253 13.67 0.08 -1.91
C ALA A 253 14.72 -1.03 -2.05
N THR A 254 14.27 -2.26 -2.35
CA THR A 254 15.17 -3.42 -2.50
C THR A 254 15.86 -3.44 -3.85
N GLY A 255 15.38 -2.64 -4.81
CA GLY A 255 15.84 -2.63 -6.18
C GLY A 255 15.25 -3.75 -7.05
N GLU A 256 14.35 -4.59 -6.53
CA GLU A 256 13.73 -5.66 -7.32
C GLU A 256 12.66 -5.16 -8.30
N TRP A 257 11.96 -4.08 -7.94
CA TRP A 257 10.83 -3.58 -8.71
C TRP A 257 11.24 -2.67 -9.88
N ALA A 258 12.23 -1.83 -9.67
CA ALA A 258 12.64 -0.83 -10.66
C ALA A 258 13.01 -1.43 -12.05
N PRO A 259 13.76 -2.54 -12.16
CA PRO A 259 14.02 -3.19 -13.45
C PRO A 259 12.75 -3.72 -14.11
N GLU A 260 11.84 -4.31 -13.35
CA GLU A 260 10.58 -4.86 -13.87
C GLU A 260 9.63 -3.76 -14.35
N ILE A 261 9.54 -2.64 -13.61
CA ILE A 261 8.77 -1.46 -14.00
C ILE A 261 9.33 -0.88 -15.30
N THR A 262 10.65 -0.76 -15.41
CA THR A 262 11.31 -0.27 -16.62
C THR A 262 11.09 -1.21 -17.80
N ALA A 263 11.11 -2.52 -17.58
CA ALA A 263 10.85 -3.51 -18.62
C ALA A 263 9.40 -3.48 -19.11
N LEU A 264 8.43 -3.13 -18.26
CA LEU A 264 7.01 -3.05 -18.62
C LEU A 264 6.63 -1.72 -19.28
N TYR A 265 7.12 -0.61 -18.75
CA TYR A 265 6.60 0.72 -19.11
C TYR A 265 7.69 1.64 -19.73
N GLY A 266 8.95 1.22 -19.77
CA GLY A 266 10.06 2.07 -20.19
C GLY A 266 10.16 3.33 -19.33
N ASN A 267 10.29 4.48 -20.01
CA ASN A 267 10.23 5.80 -19.36
C ASN A 267 8.83 6.45 -19.46
N GLY A 268 7.88 5.74 -20.08
CA GLY A 268 6.51 6.25 -20.28
C GLY A 268 5.58 6.02 -19.10
N PRO A 269 4.32 6.45 -19.23
CA PRO A 269 3.26 6.17 -18.27
C PRO A 269 2.87 4.68 -18.30
N ASN A 270 2.02 4.28 -17.36
CA ASN A 270 1.38 2.97 -17.37
C ASN A 270 0.53 2.78 -18.64
N GLU A 271 0.45 1.58 -19.17
CA GLU A 271 -0.36 1.25 -20.35
C GLU A 271 -1.86 1.54 -20.18
N TYR A 272 -2.34 1.71 -18.94
CA TYR A 272 -3.72 2.04 -18.60
C TYR A 272 -3.90 3.49 -18.12
N ASP A 273 -2.89 4.35 -18.25
CA ASP A 273 -2.97 5.76 -17.81
C ASP A 273 -4.08 6.53 -18.57
N ASP A 274 -4.19 6.31 -19.87
CA ASP A 274 -5.27 6.88 -20.70
C ASP A 274 -6.67 6.44 -20.22
N LEU A 275 -6.81 5.20 -19.77
CA LEU A 275 -8.07 4.69 -19.23
C LEU A 275 -8.43 5.38 -17.90
N VAL A 276 -7.45 5.58 -17.02
CA VAL A 276 -7.64 6.34 -15.78
C VAL A 276 -8.12 7.75 -16.09
N TRP A 277 -7.47 8.43 -17.05
CA TRP A 277 -7.86 9.79 -17.45
C TRP A 277 -9.22 9.87 -18.12
N SER A 278 -9.58 8.88 -18.93
CA SER A 278 -10.92 8.80 -19.54
C SER A 278 -12.00 8.75 -18.47
N GLU A 279 -11.84 7.91 -17.44
CA GLU A 279 -12.80 7.79 -16.33
C GLU A 279 -12.87 9.07 -15.49
N ILE A 280 -11.73 9.72 -15.20
CA ILE A 280 -11.68 10.99 -14.47
C ILE A 280 -12.42 12.07 -15.27
N ASN A 281 -12.09 12.27 -16.54
CA ASN A 281 -12.69 13.30 -17.38
C ASN A 281 -14.20 13.10 -17.53
N ASN A 282 -14.65 11.86 -17.76
CA ASN A 282 -16.07 11.53 -17.85
C ASN A 282 -16.85 11.84 -16.55
N SER A 283 -16.20 11.67 -15.41
CA SER A 283 -16.82 11.96 -14.10
C SER A 283 -16.90 13.45 -13.81
N LEU A 284 -15.84 14.21 -14.15
CA LEU A 284 -15.81 15.67 -13.98
C LEU A 284 -16.88 16.34 -14.86
N LEU A 285 -17.01 15.94 -16.13
CA LEU A 285 -18.04 16.46 -17.05
C LEU A 285 -19.47 16.19 -16.55
N LYS A 286 -19.71 15.05 -15.89
CA LYS A 286 -21.03 14.74 -15.29
C LYS A 286 -21.30 15.54 -14.02
N GLY A 287 -20.26 15.93 -13.28
CA GLY A 287 -20.39 16.78 -12.09
C GLY A 287 -20.69 18.23 -12.42
N GLU A 288 -20.15 18.76 -13.52
CA GLU A 288 -20.42 20.13 -13.99
C GLU A 288 -21.84 20.35 -14.50
N ASN A 289 -22.58 19.27 -14.79
CA ASN A 289 -23.96 19.31 -15.29
C ASN A 289 -25.02 19.09 -14.17
N LYS A 290 -24.62 19.11 -12.90
CA LYS A 290 -25.53 19.08 -11.73
C LYS A 290 -25.43 20.36 -10.93
#